data_3b3d9839c6f5995605f710fa581704a6
#
_entry.id   3b3d9839c6f5995605f710fa581704a6
#
_cell.length_a   1.000
_cell.length_b   1.000
_cell.length_c   1.000
_cell.angle_alpha   90.00
_cell.angle_beta   90.00
_cell.angle_gamma   90.00
#
_symmetry.space_group_name_H-M   'P 1'
#
loop_
_entity.id
_entity.type
_entity.pdbx_description
1 polymer ?
#
loop_
_entity_poly.entity_id
_entity_poly.type
_entity_poly.pdbx_seq_one_letter_code
_entity_poly.pdbx_strand_id
1 'polypeptide(L)'
;KKGKIIIAIPFTSIIDQNYEVYREVFDDPNNSLLLKHHHLAEPSYKETEDAIRDSEESQYLIETWQSSVVVTTFVQLLECLITNNKTKLLKFSALSNSVIILDEVQQIPHPLWEVIRQAFFSVTEHLNCYIILMSATQPLIFKPKEEITELVQNHQHYFSFFNRTRLVNKTKESISLDEFTEVIIEYCLDNPKKDVLIILNTKKTTLETYRNIYNSFDNEENEVFYLTTLITPFERKKIIDKIKSKKNGKRQIIVSTQLVEAGVDISVNTVFRALAPLDSIIQAAGRSNRYDEKGRVSEVYLYKIEELEKVTGFIYGADLIKKTENVLKEFETIEEKEYLQLIQNYFKQVKDLSVYSENKYLKSLLALNFDETGHFKLIENTKSESIFIGLNEDAKQIWQDYISIQENENLNPFQKKNAFALIKAKFYDYVININIPYDSENIGLPFAPCLGFYFVDVDNQFKPIYNCNTDLSKNKEGYIFEGIDV
;
A
#
# COMPACT_ATOMS: atom_id res chain seq x y z
N LYS A 1 16.09 -29.55 6.69
CA LYS A 1 16.63 -28.24 6.22
C LYS A 1 15.76 -27.76 5.07
N LYS A 2 15.29 -26.51 5.11
CA LYS A 2 14.54 -25.89 4.02
C LYS A 2 15.49 -25.28 3.01
N GLY A 3 15.08 -25.27 1.74
CA GLY A 3 15.95 -24.81 0.65
C GLY A 3 15.84 -23.32 0.35
N LYS A 4 14.69 -22.67 0.70
CA LYS A 4 14.39 -21.30 0.28
C LYS A 4 13.51 -20.57 1.31
N ILE A 5 13.65 -19.23 1.37
CA ILE A 5 12.79 -18.34 2.13
C ILE A 5 12.09 -17.40 1.13
N ILE A 6 10.77 -17.31 1.19
CA ILE A 6 9.98 -16.41 0.37
C ILE A 6 9.22 -15.48 1.30
N ILE A 7 9.49 -14.17 1.21
CA ILE A 7 8.86 -13.13 2.02
C ILE A 7 7.91 -12.35 1.13
N ALA A 8 6.62 -12.48 1.37
CA ALA A 8 5.59 -11.78 0.62
C ALA A 8 5.01 -10.64 1.45
N ILE A 9 4.94 -9.44 0.84
CA ILE A 9 4.51 -8.20 1.46
C ILE A 9 3.47 -7.53 0.55
N PRO A 10 2.40 -6.91 1.07
CA PRO A 10 1.33 -6.39 0.20
C PRO A 10 1.74 -5.16 -0.63
N PHE A 11 2.67 -4.35 -0.15
CA PHE A 11 3.01 -3.05 -0.75
C PHE A 11 4.47 -2.98 -1.21
N THR A 12 4.71 -2.48 -2.41
CA THR A 12 6.06 -2.34 -3.00
C THR A 12 6.95 -1.36 -2.21
N SER A 13 6.37 -0.30 -1.64
CA SER A 13 7.10 0.66 -0.80
C SER A 13 7.71 0.02 0.46
N ILE A 14 7.03 -0.95 1.06
CA ILE A 14 7.54 -1.71 2.21
C ILE A 14 8.63 -2.69 1.75
N ILE A 15 8.46 -3.28 0.58
CA ILE A 15 9.46 -4.20 0.01
C ILE A 15 10.82 -3.48 -0.12
N ASP A 16 10.82 -2.26 -0.67
CA ASP A 16 12.06 -1.49 -0.86
C ASP A 16 12.76 -1.19 0.47
N GLN A 17 12.00 -0.80 1.51
CA GLN A 17 12.55 -0.55 2.84
C GLN A 17 13.10 -1.83 3.49
N ASN A 18 12.32 -2.91 3.50
CA ASN A 18 12.74 -4.17 4.10
C ASN A 18 13.89 -4.83 3.35
N TYR A 19 13.91 -4.69 2.02
CA TYR A 19 14.97 -5.23 1.19
C TYR A 19 16.35 -4.66 1.56
N GLU A 20 16.44 -3.33 1.78
CA GLU A 20 17.71 -2.72 2.20
C GLU A 20 18.18 -3.25 3.55
N VAL A 21 17.27 -3.42 4.52
CA VAL A 21 17.58 -4.02 5.83
C VAL A 21 18.05 -5.47 5.68
N TYR A 22 17.36 -6.27 4.84
CA TYR A 22 17.77 -7.65 4.61
C TYR A 22 19.12 -7.73 3.89
N ARG A 23 19.39 -6.82 2.96
CA ARG A 23 20.68 -6.75 2.25
C ARG A 23 21.83 -6.49 3.22
N GLU A 24 21.65 -5.61 4.19
CA GLU A 24 22.64 -5.38 5.26
C GLU A 24 22.85 -6.62 6.14
N VAL A 25 21.75 -7.30 6.51
CA VAL A 25 21.82 -8.52 7.36
C VAL A 25 22.49 -9.69 6.65
N PHE A 26 22.24 -9.87 5.37
CA PHE A 26 22.80 -10.98 4.60
C PHE A 26 24.19 -10.68 4.00
N ASP A 27 24.65 -9.44 4.06
CA ASP A 27 25.91 -8.99 3.46
C ASP A 27 26.05 -9.48 2.00
N ASP A 28 24.97 -9.28 1.21
CA ASP A 28 24.87 -9.76 -0.19
C ASP A 28 24.94 -8.59 -1.19
N PRO A 29 26.14 -8.13 -1.57
CA PRO A 29 26.31 -7.01 -2.48
C PRO A 29 25.87 -7.36 -3.92
N ASN A 30 25.77 -8.64 -4.26
CA ASN A 30 25.58 -9.12 -5.64
C ASN A 30 24.16 -9.62 -5.95
N ASN A 31 23.22 -9.55 -4.99
CA ASN A 31 21.85 -10.07 -5.13
C ASN A 31 21.78 -11.58 -5.47
N SER A 32 22.83 -12.34 -5.22
CA SER A 32 22.86 -13.77 -5.49
C SER A 32 22.07 -14.58 -4.48
N LEU A 33 22.12 -14.16 -3.22
CA LEU A 33 21.41 -14.77 -2.10
C LEU A 33 20.01 -14.19 -1.97
N LEU A 34 19.87 -12.87 -2.10
CA LEU A 34 18.66 -12.09 -1.83
C LEU A 34 18.12 -11.47 -3.14
N LEU A 35 16.92 -11.86 -3.55
CA LEU A 35 16.23 -11.33 -4.72
C LEU A 35 15.06 -10.45 -4.31
N LYS A 36 14.99 -9.23 -4.84
CA LYS A 36 13.81 -8.37 -4.84
C LYS A 36 13.02 -8.60 -6.12
N HIS A 37 11.78 -9.07 -6.02
CA HIS A 37 10.94 -9.36 -7.17
C HIS A 37 9.54 -8.76 -7.06
N HIS A 38 9.30 -7.67 -7.75
CA HIS A 38 7.99 -7.08 -8.00
C HIS A 38 8.00 -6.37 -9.36
N HIS A 39 6.84 -5.93 -9.82
CA HIS A 39 6.68 -5.38 -11.16
C HIS A 39 7.52 -4.11 -11.46
N LEU A 40 8.02 -3.42 -10.42
CA LEU A 40 8.88 -2.22 -10.54
C LEU A 40 10.35 -2.51 -10.21
N ALA A 41 10.72 -3.75 -9.81
CA ALA A 41 12.11 -4.06 -9.46
C ALA A 41 13.02 -4.02 -10.69
N GLU A 42 14.23 -3.50 -10.51
CA GLU A 42 15.27 -3.57 -11.53
C GLU A 42 15.72 -5.04 -11.75
N PRO A 43 15.85 -5.49 -12.99
CA PRO A 43 16.33 -6.83 -13.29
C PRO A 43 17.86 -6.91 -13.12
N SER A 44 18.34 -6.99 -11.89
CA SER A 44 19.77 -7.17 -11.60
C SER A 44 20.00 -8.49 -10.86
N TYR A 45 20.73 -9.40 -11.48
CA TYR A 45 21.20 -10.63 -10.87
C TYR A 45 22.70 -10.75 -11.14
N LYS A 46 23.53 -10.76 -10.08
CA LYS A 46 25.00 -10.90 -10.20
C LYS A 46 25.43 -12.09 -9.35
N GLU A 47 26.18 -13.01 -9.93
CA GLU A 47 26.75 -14.13 -9.19
C GLU A 47 28.11 -13.81 -8.56
N THR A 48 28.90 -12.94 -9.24
CA THR A 48 30.20 -12.43 -8.79
C THR A 48 30.40 -11.02 -9.31
N GLU A 49 31.35 -10.25 -8.73
CA GLU A 49 31.67 -8.89 -9.19
C GLU A 49 32.05 -8.81 -10.67
N ASP A 50 32.60 -9.87 -11.24
CA ASP A 50 33.08 -9.94 -12.65
C ASP A 50 32.07 -10.57 -13.61
N ALA A 51 31.02 -11.24 -13.14
CA ALA A 51 30.05 -11.94 -13.98
C ALA A 51 28.69 -11.24 -14.00
N ILE A 52 28.56 -10.23 -14.85
CA ILE A 52 27.23 -9.77 -15.28
C ILE A 52 26.73 -10.85 -16.25
N ARG A 53 25.78 -11.69 -15.81
CA ARG A 53 25.12 -12.64 -16.70
C ARG A 53 24.39 -11.89 -17.81
N ASP A 54 24.32 -12.52 -18.96
CA ASP A 54 23.52 -12.02 -20.07
C ASP A 54 22.11 -11.65 -19.58
N SER A 55 21.53 -10.58 -20.07
CA SER A 55 20.25 -10.04 -19.61
C SER A 55 19.11 -11.08 -19.65
N GLU A 56 19.17 -12.02 -20.60
CA GLU A 56 18.19 -13.11 -20.74
C GLU A 56 18.31 -14.15 -19.63
N GLU A 57 19.52 -14.55 -19.28
CA GLU A 57 19.78 -15.53 -18.21
C GLU A 57 19.41 -14.91 -16.85
N SER A 58 19.78 -13.67 -16.60
CA SER A 58 19.40 -12.94 -15.40
C SER A 58 17.88 -12.85 -15.23
N GLN A 59 17.16 -12.54 -16.30
CA GLN A 59 15.71 -12.47 -16.28
C GLN A 59 15.08 -13.84 -15.99
N TYR A 60 15.61 -14.92 -16.55
CA TYR A 60 15.13 -16.28 -16.27
C TYR A 60 15.32 -16.65 -14.78
N LEU A 61 16.47 -16.34 -14.18
CA LEU A 61 16.75 -16.60 -12.77
C LEU A 61 15.83 -15.80 -11.83
N ILE A 62 15.54 -14.55 -12.19
CA ILE A 62 14.59 -13.70 -11.47
C ILE A 62 13.17 -14.26 -11.57
N GLU A 63 12.71 -14.58 -12.78
CA GLU A 63 11.34 -15.05 -13.02
C GLU A 63 11.10 -16.45 -12.42
N THR A 64 12.12 -17.27 -12.24
CA THR A 64 12.04 -18.60 -11.61
C THR A 64 12.38 -18.60 -10.13
N TRP A 65 12.66 -17.43 -9.53
CA TRP A 65 13.02 -17.27 -8.11
C TRP A 65 14.18 -18.17 -7.66
N GLN A 66 15.29 -18.12 -8.36
CA GLN A 66 16.43 -19.02 -8.07
C GLN A 66 17.22 -18.64 -6.81
N SER A 67 17.15 -17.40 -6.34
CA SER A 67 17.82 -16.96 -5.10
C SER A 67 17.30 -17.69 -3.86
N SER A 68 18.14 -17.82 -2.83
CA SER A 68 17.78 -18.51 -1.59
C SER A 68 16.76 -17.74 -0.76
N VAL A 69 16.77 -16.41 -0.84
CA VAL A 69 15.80 -15.52 -0.20
C VAL A 69 15.14 -14.66 -1.27
N VAL A 70 13.83 -14.67 -1.32
CA VAL A 70 13.03 -13.89 -2.29
C VAL A 70 12.09 -12.98 -1.52
N VAL A 71 12.20 -11.67 -1.76
CA VAL A 71 11.25 -10.67 -1.25
C VAL A 71 10.34 -10.23 -2.39
N THR A 72 9.04 -10.43 -2.22
CA THR A 72 8.07 -10.26 -3.29
C THR A 72 6.73 -9.69 -2.80
N THR A 73 5.79 -9.49 -3.71
CA THR A 73 4.42 -9.05 -3.36
C THR A 73 3.47 -10.23 -3.16
N PHE A 74 2.37 -10.00 -2.42
CA PHE A 74 1.25 -10.96 -2.36
C PHE A 74 0.73 -11.32 -3.76
N VAL A 75 0.64 -10.33 -4.65
CA VAL A 75 0.18 -10.55 -6.03
C VAL A 75 1.04 -11.59 -6.73
N GLN A 76 2.37 -11.46 -6.65
CA GLN A 76 3.29 -12.41 -7.29
C GLN A 76 3.19 -13.82 -6.69
N LEU A 77 3.09 -13.93 -5.37
CA LEU A 77 2.98 -15.20 -4.67
C LEU A 77 1.62 -15.87 -4.92
N LEU A 78 0.52 -15.16 -4.69
CA LEU A 78 -0.82 -15.76 -4.74
C LEU A 78 -1.28 -16.04 -6.17
N GLU A 79 -0.88 -15.18 -7.12
CA GLU A 79 -1.15 -15.43 -8.53
C GLU A 79 -0.33 -16.58 -9.11
N CYS A 80 0.85 -16.94 -8.56
CA CYS A 80 1.54 -18.14 -9.01
C CYS A 80 0.90 -19.43 -8.51
N LEU A 81 0.13 -19.36 -7.40
CA LEU A 81 -0.62 -20.50 -6.86
C LEU A 81 -1.92 -20.77 -7.63
N ILE A 82 -2.55 -19.70 -8.15
CA ILE A 82 -3.88 -19.75 -8.72
C ILE A 82 -3.84 -19.11 -10.11
N THR A 83 -3.29 -19.82 -11.10
CA THR A 83 -3.16 -19.31 -12.47
C THR A 83 -3.03 -20.42 -13.50
N ASN A 84 -3.35 -20.11 -14.76
CA ASN A 84 -2.97 -20.90 -15.93
C ASN A 84 -1.89 -20.20 -16.79
N ASN A 85 -1.38 -19.05 -16.36
CA ASN A 85 -0.39 -18.27 -17.09
C ASN A 85 1.00 -18.88 -16.93
N LYS A 86 1.65 -19.26 -18.03
CA LYS A 86 2.95 -19.91 -18.06
C LYS A 86 4.03 -19.12 -17.32
N THR A 87 4.10 -17.80 -17.54
CA THR A 87 5.12 -16.94 -16.89
C THR A 87 4.96 -16.88 -15.38
N LYS A 88 3.71 -16.85 -14.88
CA LYS A 88 3.45 -16.87 -13.43
C LYS A 88 3.79 -18.24 -12.84
N LEU A 89 3.49 -19.33 -13.54
CA LEU A 89 3.78 -20.70 -13.12
C LEU A 89 5.27 -21.02 -13.04
N LEU A 90 6.15 -20.29 -13.70
CA LEU A 90 7.61 -20.47 -13.58
C LEU A 90 8.11 -20.41 -12.14
N LYS A 91 7.44 -19.61 -11.29
CA LYS A 91 7.78 -19.43 -9.87
C LYS A 91 7.33 -20.59 -9.00
N PHE A 92 6.37 -21.40 -9.46
CA PHE A 92 5.72 -22.44 -8.66
C PHE A 92 6.70 -23.49 -8.11
N SER A 93 7.70 -23.89 -8.90
CA SER A 93 8.72 -24.84 -8.47
C SER A 93 9.57 -24.32 -7.29
N ALA A 94 9.73 -23.01 -7.17
CA ALA A 94 10.48 -22.38 -6.07
C ALA A 94 9.76 -22.48 -4.72
N LEU A 95 8.47 -22.77 -4.71
CA LEU A 95 7.71 -22.95 -3.48
C LEU A 95 8.06 -24.27 -2.78
N SER A 96 8.49 -25.29 -3.53
CA SER A 96 8.82 -26.59 -2.96
C SER A 96 9.96 -26.48 -1.95
N ASN A 97 9.78 -27.14 -0.79
CA ASN A 97 10.75 -27.18 0.30
C ASN A 97 11.15 -25.80 0.85
N SER A 98 10.22 -24.85 0.88
CA SER A 98 10.45 -23.45 1.29
C SER A 98 9.82 -23.10 2.65
N VAL A 99 10.22 -21.95 3.18
CA VAL A 99 9.52 -21.22 4.24
C VAL A 99 8.93 -19.97 3.58
N ILE A 100 7.62 -19.85 3.60
CA ILE A 100 6.87 -18.72 3.03
C ILE A 100 6.40 -17.85 4.20
N ILE A 101 6.81 -16.59 4.22
CA ILE A 101 6.44 -15.62 5.23
C ILE A 101 5.52 -14.58 4.58
N LEU A 102 4.30 -14.45 5.12
CA LEU A 102 3.37 -13.40 4.69
C LEU A 102 3.28 -12.34 5.79
N ASP A 103 3.70 -11.13 5.47
CA ASP A 103 3.59 -9.98 6.36
C ASP A 103 2.33 -9.17 6.02
N GLU A 104 1.63 -8.64 7.02
CA GLU A 104 0.37 -7.90 6.88
C GLU A 104 -0.74 -8.74 6.19
N VAL A 105 -0.89 -10.00 6.60
CA VAL A 105 -1.80 -10.97 5.95
C VAL A 105 -3.28 -10.53 5.94
N GLN A 106 -3.69 -9.61 6.81
CA GLN A 106 -5.03 -9.01 6.81
C GLN A 106 -5.35 -8.19 5.56
N GLN A 107 -4.33 -7.82 4.77
CA GLN A 107 -4.53 -7.13 3.49
C GLN A 107 -5.08 -8.06 2.38
N ILE A 108 -5.20 -9.36 2.65
CA ILE A 108 -5.86 -10.28 1.73
C ILE A 108 -7.36 -10.01 1.75
N PRO A 109 -7.99 -9.69 0.60
CA PRO A 109 -9.42 -9.42 0.53
C PRO A 109 -10.26 -10.60 1.05
N HIS A 110 -11.22 -10.32 1.94
CA HIS A 110 -12.03 -11.36 2.59
C HIS A 110 -12.78 -12.30 1.63
N PRO A 111 -13.24 -11.89 0.44
CA PRO A 111 -13.85 -12.81 -0.52
C PRO A 111 -12.91 -13.90 -1.03
N LEU A 112 -11.59 -13.69 -0.92
CA LEU A 112 -10.57 -14.63 -1.37
C LEU A 112 -10.04 -15.54 -0.26
N TRP A 113 -10.45 -15.35 1.00
CA TRP A 113 -9.90 -16.09 2.14
C TRP A 113 -9.97 -17.60 1.97
N GLU A 114 -11.12 -18.13 1.55
CA GLU A 114 -11.29 -19.58 1.44
C GLU A 114 -10.45 -20.19 0.30
N VAL A 115 -10.38 -19.55 -0.86
CA VAL A 115 -9.55 -20.07 -1.97
C VAL A 115 -8.06 -20.03 -1.61
N ILE A 116 -7.62 -18.98 -0.91
CA ILE A 116 -6.21 -18.84 -0.47
C ILE A 116 -5.91 -19.83 0.65
N ARG A 117 -6.83 -20.02 1.59
CA ARG A 117 -6.74 -21.03 2.64
C ARG A 117 -6.53 -22.43 2.06
N GLN A 118 -7.35 -22.84 1.10
CA GLN A 118 -7.21 -24.15 0.43
C GLN A 118 -5.90 -24.27 -0.35
N ALA A 119 -5.49 -23.21 -1.07
CA ALA A 119 -4.21 -23.20 -1.76
C ALA A 119 -3.04 -23.37 -0.78
N PHE A 120 -3.07 -22.71 0.37
CA PHE A 120 -2.01 -22.81 1.37
C PHE A 120 -1.96 -24.21 2.03
N PHE A 121 -3.10 -24.83 2.31
CA PHE A 121 -3.11 -26.22 2.76
C PHE A 121 -2.48 -27.15 1.73
N SER A 122 -2.85 -27.00 0.45
CA SER A 122 -2.28 -27.83 -0.61
C SER A 122 -0.76 -27.69 -0.73
N VAL A 123 -0.21 -26.48 -0.66
CA VAL A 123 1.26 -26.30 -0.73
C VAL A 123 1.98 -26.80 0.53
N THR A 124 1.38 -26.66 1.71
CA THR A 124 1.99 -27.20 2.94
C THR A 124 2.00 -28.71 2.95
N GLU A 125 0.94 -29.36 2.49
CA GLU A 125 0.80 -30.81 2.46
C GLU A 125 1.64 -31.46 1.35
N HIS A 126 1.66 -30.88 0.14
CA HIS A 126 2.24 -31.54 -1.03
C HIS A 126 3.63 -31.02 -1.43
N LEU A 127 4.00 -29.80 -1.06
CA LEU A 127 5.28 -29.19 -1.45
C LEU A 127 6.29 -29.08 -0.30
N ASN A 128 6.00 -29.70 0.86
CA ASN A 128 6.89 -29.62 2.03
C ASN A 128 7.24 -28.17 2.43
N CYS A 129 6.24 -27.29 2.45
CA CYS A 129 6.40 -25.89 2.81
C CYS A 129 6.04 -25.65 4.27
N TYR A 130 6.60 -24.60 4.86
CA TYR A 130 6.06 -23.94 6.05
C TYR A 130 5.54 -22.56 5.66
N ILE A 131 4.38 -22.20 6.20
CA ILE A 131 3.81 -20.86 6.01
C ILE A 131 3.75 -20.16 7.36
N ILE A 132 4.36 -18.98 7.45
CA ILE A 132 4.34 -18.10 8.62
C ILE A 132 3.49 -16.89 8.27
N LEU A 133 2.45 -16.66 9.07
CA LEU A 133 1.55 -15.52 8.92
C LEU A 133 1.90 -14.46 9.96
N MET A 134 2.16 -13.25 9.51
CA MET A 134 2.44 -12.10 10.37
C MET A 134 1.32 -11.05 10.19
N SER A 135 0.81 -10.56 11.31
CA SER A 135 -0.27 -9.57 11.31
C SER A 135 -0.39 -8.88 12.65
N ALA A 136 -0.66 -7.59 12.63
CA ALA A 136 -1.03 -6.83 13.83
C ALA A 136 -2.47 -7.12 14.28
N THR A 137 -3.34 -7.64 13.40
CA THR A 137 -4.79 -7.70 13.61
C THR A 137 -5.40 -9.11 13.51
N GLN A 138 -4.59 -10.14 13.29
CA GLN A 138 -4.98 -11.57 13.30
C GLN A 138 -6.28 -11.89 12.54
N PRO A 139 -6.34 -11.77 11.22
CA PRO A 139 -7.53 -12.11 10.44
C PRO A 139 -7.86 -13.61 10.56
N LEU A 140 -9.15 -13.94 10.62
CA LEU A 140 -9.61 -15.32 10.79
C LEU A 140 -9.67 -16.12 9.45
N ILE A 141 -8.65 -15.98 8.61
CA ILE A 141 -8.49 -16.77 7.39
C ILE A 141 -8.41 -18.25 7.73
N PHE A 142 -7.65 -18.59 8.78
CA PHE A 142 -7.51 -19.93 9.31
C PHE A 142 -8.22 -20.06 10.65
N LYS A 143 -8.59 -21.28 11.02
CA LYS A 143 -9.18 -21.57 12.33
C LYS A 143 -8.06 -21.63 13.38
N PRO A 144 -8.08 -20.74 14.37
CA PRO A 144 -7.11 -20.79 15.47
C PRO A 144 -7.15 -22.14 16.18
N LYS A 145 -5.99 -22.65 16.59
CA LYS A 145 -5.77 -23.92 17.31
C LYS A 145 -6.10 -25.21 16.52
N GLU A 146 -6.89 -25.16 15.47
CA GLU A 146 -7.20 -26.31 14.62
C GLU A 146 -6.26 -26.39 13.42
N GLU A 147 -6.00 -25.25 12.79
CA GLU A 147 -5.32 -25.16 11.50
C GLU A 147 -3.97 -24.44 11.57
N ILE A 148 -3.75 -23.64 12.62
CA ILE A 148 -2.53 -22.89 12.80
C ILE A 148 -1.95 -23.08 14.21
N THR A 149 -0.63 -22.97 14.31
CA THR A 149 0.10 -22.99 15.57
C THR A 149 0.58 -21.57 15.88
N GLU A 150 0.20 -21.05 17.04
CA GLU A 150 0.70 -19.77 17.55
C GLU A 150 2.18 -19.88 17.89
N LEU A 151 3.02 -19.08 17.23
CA LEU A 151 4.46 -19.01 17.51
C LEU A 151 4.77 -18.23 18.78
N VAL A 152 3.97 -17.20 19.08
CA VAL A 152 4.10 -16.40 20.28
C VAL A 152 3.08 -16.85 21.31
N GLN A 153 3.52 -17.67 22.27
CA GLN A 153 2.64 -18.11 23.35
C GLN A 153 2.21 -16.91 24.22
N ASN A 154 0.94 -16.92 24.66
CA ASN A 154 0.38 -15.85 25.49
C ASN A 154 0.46 -14.45 24.85
N HIS A 155 0.31 -14.33 23.54
CA HIS A 155 0.33 -13.02 22.86
C HIS A 155 -0.61 -11.99 23.51
N GLN A 156 -1.73 -12.43 24.11
CA GLN A 156 -2.67 -11.56 24.86
C GLN A 156 -1.98 -10.84 26.03
N HIS A 157 -1.01 -11.50 26.69
CA HIS A 157 -0.25 -10.89 27.76
C HIS A 157 0.57 -9.69 27.28
N TYR A 158 1.16 -9.79 26.08
CA TYR A 158 1.93 -8.66 25.53
C TYR A 158 1.02 -7.47 25.19
N PHE A 159 -0.18 -7.71 24.66
CA PHE A 159 -1.14 -6.64 24.40
C PHE A 159 -1.59 -5.92 25.67
N SER A 160 -1.62 -6.59 26.83
CA SER A 160 -2.03 -5.96 28.10
C SER A 160 -1.07 -4.87 28.59
N PHE A 161 0.15 -4.82 28.10
CA PHE A 161 1.12 -3.77 28.43
C PHE A 161 1.05 -2.55 27.52
N PHE A 162 0.39 -2.65 26.37
CA PHE A 162 0.29 -1.51 25.45
C PHE A 162 -0.63 -0.44 26.04
N ASN A 163 -0.10 0.78 26.11
CA ASN A 163 -0.81 1.96 26.58
C ASN A 163 -0.25 3.22 25.90
N ARG A 164 -0.01 3.13 24.60
CA ARG A 164 0.54 4.23 23.79
C ARG A 164 -0.55 5.11 23.22
N THR A 165 -1.70 4.51 22.92
CA THR A 165 -2.79 5.15 22.19
C THR A 165 -4.15 4.89 22.84
N ARG A 166 -5.07 5.83 22.63
CA ARG A 166 -6.47 5.72 22.98
C ARG A 166 -7.35 6.16 21.82
N LEU A 167 -8.26 5.30 21.38
CA LEU A 167 -9.23 5.63 20.35
C LEU A 167 -10.41 6.40 20.98
N VAL A 168 -10.72 7.56 20.44
CA VAL A 168 -11.86 8.39 20.81
C VAL A 168 -12.90 8.30 19.71
N ASN A 169 -13.99 7.61 19.96
CA ASN A 169 -15.03 7.34 18.99
C ASN A 169 -16.04 8.49 18.92
N LYS A 170 -16.05 9.22 17.82
CA LYS A 170 -16.98 10.30 17.47
C LYS A 170 -17.92 9.94 16.32
N THR A 171 -18.09 8.63 16.02
CA THR A 171 -18.89 8.17 14.86
C THR A 171 -20.38 8.03 15.16
N LYS A 172 -20.83 8.33 16.40
CA LYS A 172 -22.25 8.25 16.77
C LYS A 172 -23.11 9.23 15.95
N GLU A 173 -22.56 10.38 15.63
CA GLU A 173 -23.15 11.40 14.77
C GLU A 173 -22.23 11.66 13.59
N SER A 174 -22.80 11.89 12.41
CA SER A 174 -22.05 12.32 11.24
C SER A 174 -21.85 13.82 11.32
N ILE A 175 -20.71 14.28 10.83
CA ILE A 175 -20.40 15.70 10.66
C ILE A 175 -20.02 16.00 9.23
N SER A 176 -20.19 17.24 8.79
CA SER A 176 -19.72 17.67 7.47
C SER A 176 -18.20 17.71 7.39
N LEU A 177 -17.65 17.70 6.17
CA LEU A 177 -16.19 17.84 5.95
C LEU A 177 -15.66 19.19 6.47
N ASP A 178 -16.45 20.25 6.36
CA ASP A 178 -16.10 21.58 6.85
C ASP A 178 -16.03 21.58 8.39
N GLU A 179 -17.04 21.06 9.08
CA GLU A 179 -17.03 20.91 10.55
C GLU A 179 -15.86 20.03 11.02
N PHE A 180 -15.58 18.93 10.32
CA PHE A 180 -14.42 18.10 10.62
C PHE A 180 -13.11 18.88 10.51
N THR A 181 -12.98 19.69 9.46
CA THR A 181 -11.78 20.51 9.23
C THR A 181 -11.63 21.62 10.28
N GLU A 182 -12.75 22.25 10.69
CA GLU A 182 -12.77 23.25 11.76
C GLU A 182 -12.33 22.65 13.11
N VAL A 183 -12.85 21.46 13.47
CA VAL A 183 -12.43 20.74 14.69
C VAL A 183 -10.91 20.48 14.68
N ILE A 184 -10.34 20.13 13.54
CA ILE A 184 -8.89 19.90 13.43
C ILE A 184 -8.11 21.21 13.59
N ILE A 185 -8.58 22.30 12.97
CA ILE A 185 -7.94 23.62 13.08
C ILE A 185 -7.97 24.09 14.53
N GLU A 186 -9.13 24.03 15.20
CA GLU A 186 -9.24 24.38 16.63
C GLU A 186 -8.31 23.52 17.50
N TYR A 187 -8.30 22.20 17.28
CA TYR A 187 -7.39 21.33 18.01
C TYR A 187 -5.92 21.71 17.79
N CYS A 188 -5.54 22.05 16.57
CA CYS A 188 -4.19 22.48 16.25
C CYS A 188 -3.83 23.81 16.88
N LEU A 189 -4.76 24.76 17.01
CA LEU A 189 -4.55 26.05 17.71
C LEU A 189 -4.36 25.84 19.21
N ASP A 190 -5.13 24.97 19.82
CA ASP A 190 -5.04 24.64 21.26
C ASP A 190 -3.78 23.80 21.59
N ASN A 191 -3.22 23.12 20.59
CA ASN A 191 -2.08 22.22 20.77
C ASN A 191 -0.91 22.56 19.81
N PRO A 192 -0.29 23.75 19.91
CA PRO A 192 0.66 24.28 18.92
C PRO A 192 1.96 23.46 18.77
N LYS A 193 2.27 22.57 19.70
CA LYS A 193 3.48 21.74 19.71
C LYS A 193 3.26 20.27 19.31
N LYS A 194 2.02 19.88 19.04
CA LYS A 194 1.69 18.49 18.72
C LYS A 194 1.67 18.28 17.21
N ASP A 195 2.41 17.30 16.73
CA ASP A 195 2.31 16.82 15.36
C ASP A 195 0.98 16.09 15.17
N VAL A 196 0.33 16.32 14.04
CA VAL A 196 -1.03 15.82 13.75
C VAL A 196 -1.02 15.10 12.41
N LEU A 197 -1.66 13.93 12.37
CA LEU A 197 -1.93 13.17 11.14
C LEU A 197 -3.44 13.10 10.90
N ILE A 198 -3.87 13.49 9.73
CA ILE A 198 -5.25 13.44 9.27
C ILE A 198 -5.34 12.44 8.15
N ILE A 199 -6.22 11.43 8.28
CA ILE A 199 -6.40 10.38 7.28
C ILE A 199 -7.85 10.36 6.80
N LEU A 200 -8.03 10.59 5.51
CA LEU A 200 -9.32 10.58 4.83
C LEU A 200 -9.38 9.45 3.79
N ASN A 201 -10.59 9.11 3.33
CA ASN A 201 -10.81 7.94 2.48
C ASN A 201 -10.70 8.24 0.98
N THR A 202 -10.87 9.51 0.56
CA THR A 202 -10.80 9.90 -0.86
C THR A 202 -9.74 10.96 -1.10
N LYS A 203 -9.20 10.98 -2.30
CA LYS A 203 -8.22 11.97 -2.73
C LYS A 203 -8.80 13.39 -2.73
N LYS A 204 -10.09 13.52 -3.14
CA LYS A 204 -10.81 14.80 -3.23
C LYS A 204 -10.96 15.45 -1.85
N THR A 205 -11.56 14.73 -0.90
CA THR A 205 -11.72 15.27 0.46
C THR A 205 -10.39 15.52 1.16
N THR A 206 -9.38 14.70 0.87
CA THR A 206 -8.03 14.90 1.41
C THR A 206 -7.40 16.19 0.88
N LEU A 207 -7.57 16.50 -0.41
CA LEU A 207 -7.06 17.74 -1.02
C LEU A 207 -7.78 18.98 -0.47
N GLU A 208 -9.10 18.89 -0.34
CA GLU A 208 -9.92 19.98 0.19
C GLU A 208 -9.55 20.31 1.64
N THR A 209 -9.48 19.30 2.51
CA THR A 209 -9.01 19.45 3.89
C THR A 209 -7.58 19.99 3.95
N TYR A 210 -6.68 19.51 3.08
CA TYR A 210 -5.31 20.03 3.01
C TYR A 210 -5.28 21.52 2.68
N ARG A 211 -6.04 21.98 1.67
CA ARG A 211 -6.11 23.39 1.28
C ARG A 211 -6.59 24.28 2.43
N ASN A 212 -7.65 23.87 3.11
CA ASN A 212 -8.20 24.62 4.24
C ASN A 212 -7.20 24.73 5.41
N ILE A 213 -6.56 23.62 5.77
CA ILE A 213 -5.53 23.59 6.83
C ILE A 213 -4.31 24.42 6.44
N TYR A 214 -3.83 24.28 5.20
CA TYR A 214 -2.66 25.02 4.71
C TYR A 214 -2.87 26.53 4.76
N ASN A 215 -4.09 26.99 4.40
CA ASN A 215 -4.43 28.41 4.42
C ASN A 215 -4.64 28.96 5.85
N SER A 216 -4.88 28.08 6.83
CA SER A 216 -5.15 28.46 8.23
C SER A 216 -3.90 28.57 9.10
N PHE A 217 -2.76 28.01 8.65
CA PHE A 217 -1.55 27.98 9.46
C PHE A 217 -0.36 28.67 8.77
N ASP A 218 0.36 29.48 9.57
CA ASP A 218 1.59 30.12 9.14
C ASP A 218 2.70 29.07 8.93
N ASN A 219 3.45 29.24 7.84
CA ASN A 219 4.59 28.40 7.49
C ASN A 219 5.84 28.67 8.34
N GLU A 220 5.87 29.68 9.19
CA GLU A 220 7.02 29.97 10.05
C GLU A 220 7.15 28.95 11.19
N GLU A 221 6.03 28.58 11.83
CA GLU A 221 6.01 27.63 12.95
C GLU A 221 5.52 26.24 12.57
N ASN A 222 4.84 26.11 11.42
CA ASN A 222 4.18 24.88 10.99
C ASN A 222 4.70 24.42 9.63
N GLU A 223 4.70 23.09 9.42
CA GLU A 223 4.86 22.46 8.12
C GLU A 223 3.62 21.61 7.84
N VAL A 224 2.86 21.96 6.81
CA VAL A 224 1.69 21.20 6.36
C VAL A 224 2.07 20.35 5.17
N PHE A 225 1.86 19.04 5.28
CA PHE A 225 2.19 18.05 4.26
C PHE A 225 0.94 17.40 3.67
N TYR A 226 0.94 17.20 2.36
CA TYR A 226 -0.07 16.45 1.63
C TYR A 226 0.52 15.17 1.06
N LEU A 227 -0.10 14.02 1.34
CA LEU A 227 0.38 12.70 0.93
C LEU A 227 -0.74 11.85 0.32
N THR A 228 -0.75 11.73 -1.00
CA THR A 228 -1.68 10.88 -1.74
C THR A 228 -1.00 10.24 -2.95
N THR A 229 -1.71 9.33 -3.62
CA THR A 229 -1.24 8.75 -4.89
C THR A 229 -1.33 9.70 -6.09
N LEU A 230 -1.89 10.91 -5.91
CA LEU A 230 -1.86 11.98 -6.92
C LEU A 230 -0.52 12.70 -7.02
N ILE A 231 0.38 12.46 -6.06
CA ILE A 231 1.78 12.95 -6.09
C ILE A 231 2.67 11.83 -6.61
N THR A 232 3.64 12.15 -7.45
CA THR A 232 4.59 11.16 -7.99
C THR A 232 5.31 10.40 -6.87
N PRO A 233 5.65 9.11 -7.06
CA PRO A 233 6.45 8.36 -6.08
C PRO A 233 7.74 9.06 -5.68
N PHE A 234 8.41 9.70 -6.64
CA PHE A 234 9.62 10.50 -6.41
C PHE A 234 9.42 11.64 -5.40
N GLU A 235 8.37 12.44 -5.56
CA GLU A 235 8.07 13.52 -4.63
C GLU A 235 7.58 13.00 -3.29
N ARG A 236 6.74 11.94 -3.27
CA ARG A 236 6.27 11.31 -2.04
C ARG A 236 7.43 10.85 -1.17
N LYS A 237 8.44 10.21 -1.77
CA LYS A 237 9.65 9.78 -1.05
C LYS A 237 10.34 10.98 -0.39
N LYS A 238 10.54 12.07 -1.11
CA LYS A 238 11.13 13.31 -0.57
C LYS A 238 10.32 13.92 0.58
N ILE A 239 8.97 13.91 0.46
CA ILE A 239 8.08 14.40 1.51
C ILE A 239 8.21 13.53 2.76
N ILE A 240 8.18 12.21 2.61
CA ILE A 240 8.33 11.25 3.71
C ILE A 240 9.67 11.42 4.40
N ASP A 241 10.77 11.55 3.64
CA ASP A 241 12.11 11.76 4.19
C ASP A 241 12.19 13.10 4.96
N LYS A 242 11.49 14.14 4.48
CA LYS A 242 11.39 15.42 5.17
C LYS A 242 10.61 15.29 6.49
N ILE A 243 9.49 14.59 6.48
CA ILE A 243 8.69 14.31 7.69
C ILE A 243 9.54 13.56 8.73
N LYS A 244 10.27 12.52 8.32
CA LYS A 244 11.13 11.72 9.20
C LYS A 244 12.27 12.53 9.80
N SER A 245 12.87 13.41 9.03
CA SER A 245 14.08 14.16 9.44
C SER A 245 13.82 15.17 10.54
N LYS A 246 12.60 15.70 10.67
CA LYS A 246 12.20 16.78 11.63
C LYS A 246 13.24 17.90 11.78
N LYS A 247 13.96 18.21 10.70
CA LYS A 247 15.17 19.07 10.73
C LYS A 247 14.92 20.50 11.22
N ASN A 248 13.69 20.99 11.09
CA ASN A 248 13.40 22.42 11.30
C ASN A 248 12.77 22.74 12.66
N GLY A 249 12.51 21.71 13.51
CA GLY A 249 11.85 21.90 14.82
C GLY A 249 10.41 22.42 14.74
N LYS A 250 9.85 22.55 13.54
CA LYS A 250 8.47 22.98 13.30
C LYS A 250 7.49 21.87 13.58
N ARG A 251 6.27 22.25 13.99
CA ARG A 251 5.15 21.31 14.09
C ARG A 251 4.79 20.79 12.70
N GLN A 252 4.50 19.48 12.63
CA GLN A 252 4.08 18.83 11.39
C GLN A 252 2.57 18.54 11.41
N ILE A 253 1.86 18.97 10.37
CA ILE A 253 0.46 18.63 10.11
C ILE A 253 0.43 17.87 8.79
N ILE A 254 0.06 16.59 8.85
CA ILE A 254 0.12 15.68 7.70
C ILE A 254 -1.31 15.33 7.31
N VAL A 255 -1.71 15.66 6.09
CA VAL A 255 -3.02 15.32 5.52
C VAL A 255 -2.80 14.26 4.45
N SER A 256 -3.41 13.09 4.63
CA SER A 256 -3.15 11.93 3.77
C SER A 256 -4.40 11.10 3.52
N THR A 257 -4.37 10.32 2.46
CA THR A 257 -5.24 9.14 2.31
C THR A 257 -4.68 7.98 3.13
N GLN A 258 -5.34 6.80 3.06
CA GLN A 258 -4.88 5.56 3.71
C GLN A 258 -3.45 5.11 3.31
N LEU A 259 -2.80 5.83 2.42
CA LEU A 259 -1.42 5.58 1.99
C LEU A 259 -0.42 5.46 3.16
N VAL A 260 -0.65 6.20 4.26
CA VAL A 260 0.25 6.23 5.42
C VAL A 260 -0.02 5.12 6.44
N GLU A 261 -1.10 4.36 6.31
CA GLU A 261 -1.46 3.27 7.24
C GLU A 261 -0.47 2.11 7.15
N ALA A 262 0.06 1.85 5.95
CA ALA A 262 1.06 0.81 5.74
C ALA A 262 2.27 1.35 4.96
N GLY A 263 3.46 0.87 5.29
CA GLY A 263 4.68 1.18 4.54
C GLY A 263 5.33 2.54 4.79
N VAL A 264 4.76 3.37 5.64
CA VAL A 264 5.35 4.67 5.98
C VAL A 264 5.68 4.71 7.45
N ASP A 265 6.95 4.96 7.77
CA ASP A 265 7.43 5.08 9.15
C ASP A 265 7.31 6.52 9.63
N ILE A 266 6.12 6.86 10.14
CA ILE A 266 5.75 8.17 10.69
C ILE A 266 5.29 7.96 12.12
N SER A 267 5.66 8.89 13.02
CA SER A 267 5.16 8.96 14.39
C SER A 267 4.68 10.38 14.67
N VAL A 268 3.42 10.50 15.09
CA VAL A 268 2.77 11.78 15.42
C VAL A 268 2.21 11.77 16.84
N ASN A 269 1.75 12.93 17.30
CA ASN A 269 1.14 13.08 18.63
C ASN A 269 -0.34 12.73 18.64
N THR A 270 -1.04 12.99 17.55
CA THR A 270 -2.48 12.81 17.44
C THR A 270 -2.87 12.42 16.03
N VAL A 271 -3.85 11.54 15.91
CA VAL A 271 -4.41 11.12 14.62
C VAL A 271 -5.90 11.47 14.57
N PHE A 272 -6.33 12.06 13.46
CA PHE A 272 -7.72 12.19 13.06
C PHE A 272 -7.99 11.25 11.90
N ARG A 273 -8.98 10.38 12.03
CA ARG A 273 -9.28 9.35 11.01
C ARG A 273 -10.76 9.39 10.65
N ALA A 274 -11.07 9.48 9.37
CA ALA A 274 -12.41 9.20 8.87
C ALA A 274 -12.75 7.72 9.06
N LEU A 275 -14.02 7.38 9.28
CA LEU A 275 -14.48 6.00 9.47
C LEU A 275 -14.01 5.09 8.34
N ALA A 276 -13.47 3.92 8.72
CA ALA A 276 -12.89 2.91 7.83
C ALA A 276 -13.08 1.51 8.44
N PRO A 277 -12.66 0.41 7.80
CA PRO A 277 -12.58 -0.89 8.43
C PRO A 277 -11.72 -0.86 9.70
N LEU A 278 -12.07 -1.68 10.68
CA LEU A 278 -11.44 -1.59 12.01
C LEU A 278 -9.94 -1.89 12.00
N ASP A 279 -9.49 -2.77 11.14
CA ASP A 279 -8.06 -3.07 10.94
C ASP A 279 -7.28 -1.86 10.40
N SER A 280 -7.87 -1.09 9.47
CA SER A 280 -7.34 0.17 8.97
C SER A 280 -7.28 1.24 10.07
N ILE A 281 -8.32 1.34 10.90
CA ILE A 281 -8.33 2.26 12.06
C ILE A 281 -7.20 1.93 13.04
N ILE A 282 -6.98 0.65 13.35
CA ILE A 282 -5.91 0.21 14.24
C ILE A 282 -4.52 0.45 13.62
N GLN A 283 -4.37 0.28 12.31
CA GLN A 283 -3.12 0.63 11.61
C GLN A 283 -2.84 2.13 11.67
N ALA A 284 -3.87 2.98 11.53
CA ALA A 284 -3.77 4.42 11.70
C ALA A 284 -3.38 4.77 13.15
N ALA A 285 -3.98 4.12 14.15
CA ALA A 285 -3.61 4.28 15.56
C ALA A 285 -2.14 3.93 15.82
N GLY A 286 -1.60 2.92 15.13
CA GLY A 286 -0.19 2.56 15.18
C GLY A 286 0.78 3.63 14.63
N ARG A 287 0.28 4.73 14.05
CA ARG A 287 1.06 5.92 13.66
C ARG A 287 1.14 6.97 14.77
N SER A 288 0.33 6.83 15.80
CA SER A 288 0.33 7.71 16.96
C SER A 288 1.23 7.13 18.04
N ASN A 289 2.14 7.96 18.58
CA ASN A 289 3.10 7.53 19.61
C ASN A 289 3.81 6.20 19.26
N ARG A 290 4.24 6.03 18.02
CA ARG A 290 4.80 4.77 17.49
C ARG A 290 5.98 4.27 18.28
N TYR A 291 6.82 5.17 18.80
CA TYR A 291 8.05 4.84 19.51
C TYR A 291 7.89 4.77 21.03
N ASP A 292 6.65 4.76 21.52
CA ASP A 292 6.32 4.62 22.95
C ASP A 292 7.04 5.65 23.83
N GLU A 293 6.79 6.93 23.58
CA GLU A 293 7.30 8.01 24.43
C GLU A 293 6.73 7.86 25.86
N LYS A 294 7.59 7.56 26.82
CA LYS A 294 7.21 7.22 28.19
C LYS A 294 6.30 8.26 28.81
N GLY A 295 5.21 7.77 29.42
CA GLY A 295 4.24 8.60 30.14
C GLY A 295 3.25 9.35 29.27
N ARG A 296 3.23 9.10 27.94
CA ARG A 296 2.32 9.74 27.01
C ARG A 296 1.35 8.73 26.41
N VAL A 297 0.05 9.01 26.52
CA VAL A 297 -1.01 8.34 25.76
C VAL A 297 -1.48 9.32 24.68
N SER A 298 -1.42 8.91 23.44
CA SER A 298 -1.82 9.69 22.29
C SER A 298 -3.26 9.40 21.89
N GLU A 299 -4.00 10.41 21.50
CA GLU A 299 -5.40 10.26 21.10
C GLU A 299 -5.55 10.05 19.60
N VAL A 300 -6.44 9.14 19.25
CA VAL A 300 -6.84 8.82 17.89
C VAL A 300 -8.34 9.10 17.77
N TYR A 301 -8.68 10.20 17.12
CA TYR A 301 -10.07 10.62 16.94
C TYR A 301 -10.66 10.00 15.69
N LEU A 302 -11.77 9.30 15.84
CA LEU A 302 -12.50 8.67 14.76
C LEU A 302 -13.80 9.41 14.48
N TYR A 303 -13.98 9.87 13.25
CA TYR A 303 -15.16 10.61 12.81
C TYR A 303 -15.88 9.93 11.64
N LYS A 304 -17.20 10.07 11.62
CA LYS A 304 -18.05 9.75 10.48
C LYS A 304 -18.35 11.06 9.73
N ILE A 305 -17.98 11.11 8.45
CA ILE A 305 -18.06 12.31 7.60
C ILE A 305 -19.15 12.09 6.57
N GLU A 306 -20.11 13.02 6.48
CA GLU A 306 -21.32 12.89 5.65
C GLU A 306 -20.98 12.68 4.17
N GLU A 307 -20.06 13.47 3.60
CA GLU A 307 -19.64 13.39 2.19
C GLU A 307 -18.95 12.07 1.87
N LEU A 308 -18.46 11.37 2.88
CA LEU A 308 -17.76 10.09 2.71
C LEU A 308 -18.65 8.86 2.92
N GLU A 309 -19.86 8.97 3.46
CA GLU A 309 -20.66 7.80 3.87
C GLU A 309 -20.87 6.79 2.74
N LYS A 310 -21.32 7.25 1.56
CA LYS A 310 -21.57 6.38 0.41
C LYS A 310 -20.27 5.87 -0.20
N VAL A 311 -19.28 6.75 -0.33
CA VAL A 311 -17.99 6.44 -0.98
C VAL A 311 -17.15 5.49 -0.15
N THR A 312 -17.16 5.61 1.19
CA THR A 312 -16.47 4.71 2.10
C THR A 312 -16.95 3.27 1.93
N GLY A 313 -18.28 3.07 1.83
CA GLY A 313 -18.86 1.75 1.54
C GLY A 313 -18.45 1.20 0.18
N PHE A 314 -18.27 2.05 -0.83
CA PHE A 314 -17.79 1.63 -2.15
C PHE A 314 -16.28 1.25 -2.13
N ILE A 315 -15.45 2.02 -1.42
CA ILE A 315 -13.99 1.79 -1.35
C ILE A 315 -13.65 0.51 -0.58
N TYR A 316 -14.28 0.31 0.59
CA TYR A 316 -13.91 -0.76 1.52
C TYR A 316 -14.91 -1.94 1.55
N GLY A 317 -16.07 -1.77 0.95
CA GLY A 317 -17.22 -2.67 1.12
C GLY A 317 -18.14 -2.22 2.25
N ALA A 318 -19.42 -1.99 1.92
CA ALA A 318 -20.42 -1.51 2.87
C ALA A 318 -20.58 -2.43 4.10
N ASP A 319 -20.43 -3.74 3.90
CA ASP A 319 -20.50 -4.74 4.97
C ASP A 319 -19.39 -4.59 5.99
N LEU A 320 -18.15 -4.34 5.56
CA LEU A 320 -17.01 -4.14 6.47
C LEU A 320 -17.20 -2.89 7.33
N ILE A 321 -17.69 -1.80 6.74
CA ILE A 321 -18.00 -0.56 7.47
C ILE A 321 -19.09 -0.82 8.49
N LYS A 322 -20.19 -1.49 8.11
CA LYS A 322 -21.26 -1.85 9.04
C LYS A 322 -20.78 -2.72 10.20
N LYS A 323 -19.85 -3.66 9.96
CA LYS A 323 -19.25 -4.47 11.02
C LYS A 323 -18.37 -3.61 11.95
N THR A 324 -17.64 -2.66 11.41
CA THR A 324 -16.88 -1.68 12.21
C THR A 324 -17.82 -0.86 13.10
N GLU A 325 -18.88 -0.26 12.55
CA GLU A 325 -19.87 0.50 13.30
C GLU A 325 -20.50 -0.34 14.42
N ASN A 326 -20.89 -1.59 14.13
CA ASN A 326 -21.47 -2.50 15.12
C ASN A 326 -20.53 -2.77 16.30
N VAL A 327 -19.24 -2.96 16.03
CA VAL A 327 -18.25 -3.23 17.08
C VAL A 327 -17.94 -1.99 17.91
N LEU A 328 -17.97 -0.79 17.29
CA LEU A 328 -17.67 0.47 17.96
C LEU A 328 -18.84 1.09 18.71
N LYS A 329 -20.08 0.66 18.44
CA LYS A 329 -21.33 1.31 18.86
C LYS A 329 -21.40 1.61 20.36
N GLU A 330 -20.95 0.69 21.21
CA GLU A 330 -21.06 0.78 22.66
C GLU A 330 -19.89 1.55 23.30
N PHE A 331 -18.88 1.93 22.53
CA PHE A 331 -17.68 2.56 23.05
C PHE A 331 -17.64 4.06 22.71
N GLU A 332 -17.28 4.87 23.69
CA GLU A 332 -16.87 6.27 23.49
C GLU A 332 -15.36 6.41 23.42
N THR A 333 -14.68 5.62 24.24
CA THR A 333 -13.20 5.52 24.24
C THR A 333 -12.77 4.07 24.36
N ILE A 334 -11.65 3.73 23.75
CA ILE A 334 -11.08 2.37 23.76
C ILE A 334 -9.58 2.49 24.00
N GLU A 335 -9.10 1.87 25.07
CA GLU A 335 -7.68 1.82 25.39
C GLU A 335 -6.94 0.81 24.49
N GLU A 336 -5.67 1.03 24.21
CA GLU A 336 -4.87 0.16 23.31
C GLU A 336 -4.87 -1.31 23.73
N LYS A 337 -4.87 -1.61 25.01
CA LYS A 337 -4.95 -2.99 25.55
C LYS A 337 -6.23 -3.73 25.15
N GLU A 338 -7.29 -3.01 24.75
CA GLU A 338 -8.58 -3.58 24.33
C GLU A 338 -8.64 -3.84 22.82
N TYR A 339 -7.69 -3.32 22.04
CA TYR A 339 -7.67 -3.43 20.57
C TYR A 339 -7.70 -4.88 20.11
N LEU A 340 -6.97 -5.78 20.77
CA LEU A 340 -6.95 -7.19 20.42
C LEU A 340 -8.35 -7.83 20.49
N GLN A 341 -9.07 -7.59 21.57
CA GLN A 341 -10.43 -8.12 21.73
C GLN A 341 -11.41 -7.49 20.73
N LEU A 342 -11.27 -6.20 20.49
CA LEU A 342 -12.09 -5.46 19.55
C LEU A 342 -11.94 -6.01 18.12
N ILE A 343 -10.69 -6.19 17.67
CA ILE A 343 -10.40 -6.71 16.33
C ILE A 343 -10.81 -8.18 16.17
N GLN A 344 -10.68 -8.99 17.20
CA GLN A 344 -11.16 -10.38 17.18
C GLN A 344 -12.70 -10.45 17.03
N ASN A 345 -13.43 -9.57 17.68
CA ASN A 345 -14.88 -9.45 17.54
C ASN A 345 -15.26 -8.97 16.13
N TYR A 346 -14.50 -8.05 15.56
CA TYR A 346 -14.70 -7.58 14.20
C TYR A 346 -14.50 -8.73 13.19
N PHE A 347 -13.37 -9.43 13.24
CA PHE A 347 -13.09 -10.51 12.28
C PHE A 347 -14.02 -11.73 12.44
N LYS A 348 -14.57 -11.98 13.62
CA LYS A 348 -15.66 -12.97 13.77
C LYS A 348 -16.86 -12.59 12.92
N GLN A 349 -17.28 -11.30 12.97
CA GLN A 349 -18.39 -10.82 12.17
C GLN A 349 -18.08 -10.77 10.67
N VAL A 350 -16.82 -10.49 10.28
CA VAL A 350 -16.37 -10.50 8.88
C VAL A 350 -16.36 -11.93 8.33
N LYS A 351 -15.94 -12.90 9.12
CA LYS A 351 -15.94 -14.31 8.73
C LYS A 351 -17.33 -14.81 8.36
N ASP A 352 -18.37 -14.35 9.06
CA ASP A 352 -19.76 -14.72 8.79
C ASP A 352 -20.26 -14.18 7.43
N LEU A 353 -19.57 -13.19 6.84
CA LEU A 353 -19.86 -12.69 5.49
C LEU A 353 -19.29 -13.60 4.39
N SER A 354 -18.28 -14.40 4.71
CA SER A 354 -17.65 -15.31 3.74
C SER A 354 -18.55 -16.50 3.50
N VAL A 355 -19.44 -16.40 2.53
CA VAL A 355 -20.24 -17.56 2.06
C VAL A 355 -19.29 -18.48 1.29
N TYR A 356 -18.69 -19.40 2.01
CA TYR A 356 -17.67 -20.33 1.53
C TYR A 356 -18.09 -21.13 0.27
N SER A 357 -19.38 -21.32 0.06
CA SER A 357 -19.92 -22.12 -1.04
C SER A 357 -19.97 -21.42 -2.39
N GLU A 358 -19.86 -20.10 -2.44
CA GLU A 358 -20.10 -19.30 -3.66
C GLU A 358 -18.83 -18.71 -4.30
N ASN A 359 -17.64 -18.95 -3.73
CA ASN A 359 -16.42 -18.43 -4.34
C ASN A 359 -16.15 -19.13 -5.69
N LYS A 360 -16.30 -18.36 -6.78
CA LYS A 360 -16.14 -18.88 -8.15
C LYS A 360 -14.77 -19.49 -8.40
N TYR A 361 -13.72 -18.92 -7.85
CA TYR A 361 -12.34 -19.41 -8.03
C TYR A 361 -12.11 -20.73 -7.30
N LEU A 362 -12.68 -20.90 -6.09
CA LEU A 362 -12.62 -22.17 -5.40
C LEU A 362 -13.35 -23.28 -6.17
N LYS A 363 -14.57 -22.99 -6.65
CA LYS A 363 -15.34 -23.94 -7.48
C LYS A 363 -14.56 -24.31 -8.73
N SER A 364 -13.92 -23.36 -9.39
CA SER A 364 -13.14 -23.57 -10.61
C SER A 364 -11.89 -24.40 -10.37
N LEU A 365 -11.18 -24.16 -9.26
CA LEU A 365 -10.02 -24.96 -8.85
C LEU A 365 -10.41 -26.41 -8.59
N LEU A 366 -11.47 -26.66 -7.82
CA LEU A 366 -11.97 -28.00 -7.51
C LEU A 366 -12.47 -28.74 -8.76
N ALA A 367 -13.02 -28.01 -9.73
CA ALA A 367 -13.48 -28.54 -11.00
C ALA A 367 -12.36 -28.64 -12.06
N LEU A 368 -11.12 -28.25 -11.75
CA LEU A 368 -10.00 -28.17 -12.70
C LEU A 368 -10.31 -27.31 -13.92
N ASN A 369 -11.13 -26.28 -13.74
CA ASN A 369 -11.46 -25.31 -14.79
C ASN A 369 -10.36 -24.25 -14.87
N PHE A 370 -9.31 -24.55 -15.64
CA PHE A 370 -8.13 -23.69 -15.78
C PHE A 370 -8.41 -22.38 -16.53
N ASP A 371 -9.40 -22.33 -17.39
CA ASP A 371 -9.78 -21.09 -18.08
C ASP A 371 -10.28 -20.05 -17.07
N GLU A 372 -11.17 -20.45 -16.17
CA GLU A 372 -11.69 -19.55 -15.14
C GLU A 372 -10.61 -19.20 -14.09
N THR A 373 -9.76 -20.15 -13.69
CA THR A 373 -8.66 -19.86 -12.74
C THR A 373 -7.63 -18.92 -13.33
N GLY A 374 -7.48 -18.87 -14.66
CA GLY A 374 -6.63 -17.89 -15.36
C GLY A 374 -7.08 -16.44 -15.17
N HIS A 375 -8.33 -16.21 -14.82
CA HIS A 375 -8.87 -14.90 -14.50
C HIS A 375 -8.70 -14.48 -13.04
N PHE A 376 -8.09 -15.34 -12.20
CA PHE A 376 -7.81 -14.98 -10.81
C PHE A 376 -6.90 -13.76 -10.72
N LYS A 377 -7.33 -12.77 -9.96
CA LYS A 377 -6.57 -11.57 -9.59
C LYS A 377 -6.77 -11.27 -8.12
N LEU A 378 -5.69 -11.02 -7.42
CA LEU A 378 -5.74 -10.57 -6.04
C LEU A 378 -6.30 -9.14 -5.94
N ILE A 379 -5.95 -8.30 -6.90
CA ILE A 379 -6.42 -6.92 -7.04
C ILE A 379 -7.21 -6.85 -8.34
N GLU A 380 -8.47 -6.47 -8.26
CA GLU A 380 -9.27 -6.23 -9.46
C GLU A 380 -8.72 -5.04 -10.23
N ASN A 381 -8.64 -5.17 -11.55
CA ASN A 381 -8.22 -4.06 -12.40
C ASN A 381 -9.31 -2.99 -12.39
N THR A 382 -9.04 -1.87 -11.76
CA THR A 382 -9.78 -0.64 -12.05
C THR A 382 -9.33 -0.07 -13.39
N LYS A 383 -10.26 0.43 -14.18
CA LYS A 383 -9.92 1.14 -15.41
C LYS A 383 -9.18 2.41 -15.03
N SER A 384 -7.92 2.51 -15.38
CA SER A 384 -7.06 3.64 -15.02
C SER A 384 -6.12 3.97 -16.16
N GLU A 385 -5.74 5.22 -16.26
CA GLU A 385 -4.72 5.72 -17.18
C GLU A 385 -3.49 6.18 -16.42
N SER A 386 -2.34 6.04 -17.07
CA SER A 386 -1.04 6.38 -16.51
C SER A 386 -0.54 7.69 -17.09
N ILE A 387 -0.14 8.60 -16.21
CA ILE A 387 0.44 9.89 -16.59
C ILE A 387 1.89 9.92 -16.14
N PHE A 388 2.79 10.13 -17.09
CA PHE A 388 4.19 10.41 -16.79
C PHE A 388 4.38 11.91 -16.59
N ILE A 389 4.99 12.30 -15.48
CA ILE A 389 5.21 13.69 -15.10
C ILE A 389 6.67 14.05 -15.39
N GLY A 390 6.90 14.90 -16.38
CA GLY A 390 8.18 15.53 -16.68
C GLY A 390 8.54 16.59 -15.64
N LEU A 391 8.81 16.10 -14.42
CA LEU A 391 8.96 16.91 -13.21
C LEU A 391 10.25 17.75 -13.18
N ASN A 392 11.30 17.25 -13.80
CA ASN A 392 12.64 17.84 -13.87
C ASN A 392 13.38 17.30 -15.11
N GLU A 393 14.59 17.74 -15.34
CA GLU A 393 15.39 17.31 -16.50
C GLU A 393 15.68 15.80 -16.50
N ASP A 394 15.92 15.19 -15.33
CA ASP A 394 16.10 13.74 -15.22
C ASP A 394 14.84 12.97 -15.67
N ALA A 395 13.66 13.42 -15.25
CA ALA A 395 12.39 12.84 -15.69
C ALA A 395 12.20 12.98 -17.20
N LYS A 396 12.49 14.17 -17.75
CA LYS A 396 12.38 14.41 -19.20
C LYS A 396 13.34 13.52 -19.98
N GLN A 397 14.57 13.32 -19.49
CA GLN A 397 15.55 12.43 -20.12
C GLN A 397 15.05 10.97 -20.10
N ILE A 398 14.53 10.49 -18.95
CA ILE A 398 13.95 9.13 -18.81
C ILE A 398 12.77 8.93 -19.77
N TRP A 399 11.95 9.97 -19.99
CA TRP A 399 10.88 9.92 -20.98
C TRP A 399 11.44 9.79 -22.41
N GLN A 400 12.47 10.54 -22.77
CA GLN A 400 13.11 10.44 -24.09
C GLN A 400 13.76 9.06 -24.30
N ASP A 401 14.39 8.49 -23.27
CA ASP A 401 14.95 7.14 -23.32
C ASP A 401 13.84 6.11 -23.58
N TYR A 402 12.67 6.25 -22.90
CA TYR A 402 11.51 5.41 -23.14
C TYR A 402 11.03 5.48 -24.59
N ILE A 403 10.82 6.69 -25.11
CA ILE A 403 10.41 6.90 -26.50
C ILE A 403 11.43 6.25 -27.46
N SER A 404 12.72 6.52 -27.26
CA SER A 404 13.80 5.97 -28.10
C SER A 404 13.80 4.45 -28.12
N ILE A 405 13.55 3.78 -26.98
CA ILE A 405 13.43 2.32 -26.90
C ILE A 405 12.21 1.83 -27.69
N GLN A 406 11.05 2.47 -27.51
CA GLN A 406 9.80 2.01 -28.12
C GLN A 406 9.77 2.24 -29.64
N GLU A 407 10.33 3.33 -30.12
CA GLU A 407 10.37 3.70 -31.55
C GLU A 407 11.53 3.05 -32.32
N ASN A 408 12.48 2.41 -31.64
CA ASN A 408 13.62 1.77 -32.30
C ASN A 408 13.17 0.56 -33.13
N GLU A 409 13.17 0.72 -34.44
CA GLU A 409 12.79 -0.33 -35.41
C GLU A 409 13.77 -1.50 -35.47
N ASN A 410 15.02 -1.31 -35.03
CA ASN A 410 16.02 -2.36 -34.99
C ASN A 410 15.86 -3.33 -33.81
N LEU A 411 15.02 -3.01 -32.85
CA LEU A 411 14.75 -3.85 -31.69
C LEU A 411 13.42 -4.62 -31.87
N ASN A 412 13.48 -5.93 -31.67
CA ASN A 412 12.27 -6.74 -31.62
C ASN A 412 11.51 -6.49 -30.28
N PRO A 413 10.22 -6.91 -30.15
CA PRO A 413 9.43 -6.67 -28.95
C PRO A 413 10.07 -7.17 -27.64
N PHE A 414 10.80 -8.26 -27.68
CA PHE A 414 11.49 -8.82 -26.51
C PHE A 414 12.68 -7.93 -26.10
N GLN A 415 13.48 -7.49 -27.08
CA GLN A 415 14.60 -6.58 -26.83
C GLN A 415 14.14 -5.22 -26.31
N LYS A 416 13.02 -4.67 -26.83
CA LYS A 416 12.38 -3.45 -26.30
C LYS A 416 11.96 -3.64 -24.83
N LYS A 417 11.34 -4.79 -24.51
CA LYS A 417 10.95 -5.12 -23.14
C LYS A 417 12.16 -5.17 -22.20
N ASN A 418 13.27 -5.79 -22.63
CA ASN A 418 14.50 -5.88 -21.84
C ASN A 418 15.16 -4.51 -21.65
N ALA A 419 15.26 -3.71 -22.72
CA ALA A 419 15.80 -2.35 -22.63
C ALA A 419 14.96 -1.48 -21.70
N PHE A 420 13.64 -1.53 -21.80
CA PHE A 420 12.75 -0.81 -20.88
C PHE A 420 12.89 -1.29 -19.43
N ALA A 421 13.11 -2.58 -19.19
CA ALA A 421 13.26 -3.12 -17.85
C ALA A 421 14.42 -2.45 -17.07
N LEU A 422 15.48 -1.99 -17.76
CA LEU A 422 16.63 -1.31 -17.15
C LEU A 422 16.32 0.10 -16.62
N ILE A 423 15.34 0.78 -17.22
CA ILE A 423 14.93 2.14 -16.80
C ILE A 423 13.59 2.14 -16.05
N LYS A 424 12.92 1.01 -15.98
CA LYS A 424 11.53 0.87 -15.53
C LYS A 424 11.31 1.41 -14.12
N ALA A 425 12.17 1.10 -13.18
CA ALA A 425 12.05 1.57 -11.80
C ALA A 425 12.07 3.11 -11.74
N LYS A 426 13.07 3.74 -12.38
CA LYS A 426 13.18 5.19 -12.45
C LYS A 426 12.04 5.84 -13.23
N PHE A 427 11.56 5.17 -14.30
CA PHE A 427 10.42 5.63 -15.08
C PHE A 427 9.15 5.73 -14.22
N TYR A 428 8.85 4.69 -13.46
CA TYR A 428 7.66 4.67 -12.60
C TYR A 428 7.76 5.56 -11.36
N ASP A 429 8.94 6.06 -11.00
CA ASP A 429 9.08 7.11 -9.97
C ASP A 429 8.36 8.41 -10.36
N TYR A 430 8.14 8.63 -11.66
CA TYR A 430 7.48 9.80 -12.22
C TYR A 430 6.07 9.53 -12.77
N VAL A 431 5.53 8.32 -12.57
CA VAL A 431 4.20 7.95 -13.06
C VAL A 431 3.17 8.00 -11.94
N ILE A 432 2.03 8.62 -12.25
CA ILE A 432 0.82 8.54 -11.44
C ILE A 432 -0.29 7.82 -12.22
N ASN A 433 -1.16 7.12 -11.49
CA ASN A 433 -2.32 6.45 -12.07
C ASN A 433 -3.61 7.15 -11.65
N ILE A 434 -4.43 7.50 -12.63
CA ILE A 434 -5.72 8.14 -12.45
C ILE A 434 -6.80 7.17 -12.86
N ASN A 435 -7.75 6.89 -11.96
CA ASN A 435 -8.89 6.05 -12.27
C ASN A 435 -9.79 6.77 -13.27
N ILE A 436 -10.29 6.02 -14.26
CA ILE A 436 -11.26 6.52 -15.21
C ILE A 436 -12.64 6.43 -14.55
N PRO A 437 -13.42 7.52 -14.49
CA PRO A 437 -14.79 7.49 -14.00
C PRO A 437 -15.64 6.46 -14.76
N TYR A 438 -16.61 5.87 -14.07
CA TYR A 438 -17.45 4.81 -14.61
C TYR A 438 -18.14 5.21 -15.94
N ASP A 439 -18.55 6.47 -16.04
CA ASP A 439 -19.26 7.01 -17.19
C ASP A 439 -18.34 7.62 -18.27
N SER A 440 -17.03 7.46 -18.14
CA SER A 440 -16.04 8.03 -19.05
C SER A 440 -15.22 6.95 -19.75
N GLU A 441 -14.73 7.25 -20.94
CA GLU A 441 -13.81 6.38 -21.68
C GLU A 441 -12.35 6.68 -21.37
N ASN A 442 -12.02 7.90 -20.93
CA ASN A 442 -10.68 8.37 -20.64
C ASN A 442 -10.70 9.45 -19.53
N ILE A 443 -9.53 9.94 -19.12
CA ILE A 443 -9.38 10.98 -18.08
C ILE A 443 -9.60 12.41 -18.58
N GLY A 444 -10.07 12.59 -19.83
CA GLY A 444 -10.44 13.90 -20.36
C GLY A 444 -9.29 14.89 -20.57
N LEU A 445 -8.02 14.47 -20.56
CA LEU A 445 -6.89 15.35 -20.85
C LEU A 445 -6.97 15.88 -22.28
N PRO A 446 -6.51 17.14 -22.52
CA PRO A 446 -6.66 17.82 -23.81
C PRO A 446 -5.73 17.30 -24.92
N PHE A 447 -4.98 16.24 -24.67
CA PHE A 447 -4.03 15.57 -25.58
C PHE A 447 -4.14 14.06 -25.49
N ALA A 448 -3.66 13.36 -26.52
CA ALA A 448 -3.70 11.91 -26.58
C ALA A 448 -2.51 11.28 -25.83
N PRO A 449 -2.65 10.04 -25.33
CA PRO A 449 -1.51 9.30 -24.76
C PRO A 449 -0.51 8.94 -25.86
N CYS A 450 0.78 8.95 -25.50
CA CYS A 450 1.88 8.49 -26.32
C CYS A 450 2.39 7.16 -25.78
N LEU A 451 2.38 6.10 -26.61
CA LEU A 451 2.90 4.78 -26.25
C LEU A 451 2.35 4.23 -24.93
N GLY A 452 1.07 4.51 -24.64
CA GLY A 452 0.37 4.01 -23.44
C GLY A 452 0.45 4.90 -22.21
N PHE A 453 1.05 6.09 -22.30
CA PHE A 453 1.13 7.07 -21.21
C PHE A 453 0.73 8.46 -21.70
N TYR A 454 0.07 9.22 -20.85
CA TYR A 454 0.01 10.67 -21.02
C TYR A 454 1.34 11.28 -20.54
N PHE A 455 1.85 12.29 -21.25
CA PHE A 455 3.05 13.03 -20.83
C PHE A 455 2.68 14.46 -20.44
N VAL A 456 3.04 14.85 -19.22
CA VAL A 456 2.83 16.21 -18.72
C VAL A 456 4.19 16.83 -18.41
N ASP A 457 4.60 17.81 -19.21
CA ASP A 457 5.76 18.67 -18.91
C ASP A 457 5.32 19.78 -17.94
N VAL A 458 5.84 19.76 -16.71
CA VAL A 458 5.43 20.70 -15.67
C VAL A 458 5.82 22.15 -15.98
N ASP A 459 6.86 22.36 -16.78
CA ASP A 459 7.34 23.70 -17.17
C ASP A 459 6.51 24.31 -18.31
N ASN A 460 5.83 23.45 -19.12
CA ASN A 460 5.13 23.84 -20.35
C ASN A 460 3.64 23.47 -20.35
N GLN A 461 3.00 23.44 -19.19
CA GLN A 461 1.57 23.15 -19.08
C GLN A 461 0.72 24.29 -19.61
N PHE A 462 -0.09 24.02 -20.64
CA PHE A 462 -1.07 25.00 -21.16
C PHE A 462 -2.16 25.33 -20.12
N LYS A 463 -2.60 24.31 -19.36
CA LYS A 463 -3.42 24.46 -18.15
C LYS A 463 -2.74 23.69 -17.02
N PRO A 464 -2.86 24.14 -15.77
CA PRO A 464 -2.28 23.41 -14.65
C PRO A 464 -2.88 22.00 -14.57
N ILE A 465 -2.07 20.98 -14.78
CA ILE A 465 -2.45 19.58 -14.67
C ILE A 465 -1.76 18.96 -13.47
N TYR A 466 -0.52 19.33 -13.22
CA TYR A 466 0.27 18.87 -12.10
C TYR A 466 0.93 20.04 -11.39
N ASN A 467 0.67 20.20 -10.11
CA ASN A 467 1.28 21.22 -9.28
C ASN A 467 2.51 20.65 -8.58
N CYS A 468 3.67 20.83 -9.19
CA CYS A 468 4.95 20.58 -8.56
C CYS A 468 5.53 21.90 -8.05
N ASN A 469 5.64 22.05 -6.78
CA ASN A 469 6.30 23.20 -6.26
C ASN A 469 7.73 22.85 -5.85
N THR A 470 8.71 23.29 -6.64
CA THR A 470 10.13 23.21 -6.30
C THR A 470 10.46 24.07 -5.10
N ASP A 471 9.67 25.12 -4.88
CA ASP A 471 9.70 25.93 -3.67
C ASP A 471 8.92 25.23 -2.56
N LEU A 472 9.65 24.72 -1.55
CA LEU A 472 9.07 24.01 -0.41
C LEU A 472 8.13 24.88 0.46
N SER A 473 8.05 26.18 0.20
CA SER A 473 7.15 27.13 0.87
C SER A 473 5.77 27.22 0.22
N LYS A 474 5.53 26.56 -0.93
CA LYS A 474 4.28 26.62 -1.67
C LYS A 474 3.60 25.25 -1.75
N ASN A 475 2.30 25.26 -2.00
CA ASN A 475 1.43 24.06 -2.06
C ASN A 475 1.90 23.03 -3.09
N LYS A 476 2.13 21.79 -2.63
CA LYS A 476 2.35 20.62 -3.49
C LYS A 476 1.09 19.78 -3.52
N GLU A 477 0.25 20.04 -4.48
CA GLU A 477 -1.03 19.35 -4.61
C GLU A 477 -0.96 18.12 -5.52
N GLY A 478 0.09 18.00 -6.32
CA GLY A 478 0.21 16.94 -7.29
C GLY A 478 -0.73 17.12 -8.48
N TYR A 479 -1.44 16.06 -8.90
CA TYR A 479 -2.42 16.14 -9.98
C TYR A 479 -3.65 16.94 -9.54
N ILE A 480 -3.95 18.00 -10.28
CA ILE A 480 -5.01 18.97 -9.96
C ILE A 480 -5.99 19.22 -11.11
N PHE A 481 -5.88 18.49 -12.21
CA PHE A 481 -6.79 18.68 -13.36
C PHE A 481 -8.22 18.24 -12.98
N GLU A 482 -9.14 19.21 -12.97
CA GLU A 482 -10.52 19.04 -12.51
C GLU A 482 -11.49 18.56 -13.61
N GLY A 483 -10.99 18.13 -14.76
CA GLY A 483 -11.84 17.64 -15.86
C GLY A 483 -12.67 16.41 -15.49
N ILE A 484 -12.35 15.79 -14.36
CA ILE A 484 -13.01 14.58 -13.85
C ILE A 484 -12.98 14.61 -12.33
N ASP A 485 -14.11 14.39 -11.68
CA ASP A 485 -14.20 14.15 -10.22
C ASP A 485 -13.50 12.83 -9.88
N VAL A 486 -12.26 12.91 -9.37
CA VAL A 486 -11.42 11.76 -8.99
C VAL A 486 -11.69 11.38 -7.55
#